data_982978e34eadda3ecc02aba13c958474
#
_entry.id   982978e34eadda3ecc02aba13c958474
#
_cell.length_a   1.000
_cell.length_b   1.000
_cell.length_c   1.000
_cell.angle_alpha   90.00
_cell.angle_beta   90.00
_cell.angle_gamma   90.00
#
_symmetry.space_group_name_H-M   'P 1'
#
loop_
_entity.id
_entity.type
_entity.pdbx_description
1 polymer ?
#
loop_
_entity_poly.entity_id
_entity_poly.type
_entity_poly.pdbx_seq_one_letter_code
_entity_poly.pdbx_strand_id
1 'polypeptide(L)'
;MQLSHFLFVAGAIGAAAHPSGHHVHRSAHLKQRDALEFVKTVHTTEAADPPAAAPAPSASPAVLKESAAPAPSPSAPAAPAYTPFCGANAKVKRATLGQILYEGNTGKASGCKWGSNLMVVDNSIADKYDRVMTYTNHDSVPYQVICANKIGPDGAMTPMFPTDGELNFSVAPGQTKTVVADINSQGTCAFAPNEIPKAENGQYAGLWIEFDVGNTSNGGWSGADCSALVAQHYGLPVPTGSVCNFGTTYCSHMLPGGTGDNAYTKGMEAEDGVGLNLNSPKVHLEISMGQY
;
A
#
# COMPACT_ATOMS: atom_id res chain seq x y z
N MET A 1 -48.44 8.25 9.20
CA MET A 1 -47.07 8.45 8.71
C MET A 1 -46.39 9.45 9.63
N GLN A 2 -45.55 8.97 10.54
CA GLN A 2 -44.81 9.84 11.46
C GLN A 2 -43.33 9.46 11.35
N LEU A 3 -42.52 10.44 10.91
CA LEU A 3 -41.08 10.39 10.97
C LEU A 3 -40.62 10.69 12.40
N SER A 4 -39.99 9.75 13.05
CA SER A 4 -39.34 9.98 14.35
C SER A 4 -37.86 10.34 14.12
N HIS A 5 -37.53 11.59 14.42
CA HIS A 5 -36.15 12.08 14.48
C HIS A 5 -35.59 11.76 15.87
N PHE A 6 -34.56 10.93 15.91
CA PHE A 6 -33.73 10.76 17.12
C PHE A 6 -32.51 11.66 17.03
N LEU A 7 -32.54 12.72 17.84
CA LEU A 7 -31.42 13.63 18.08
C LEU A 7 -30.63 13.09 19.28
N PHE A 8 -29.39 12.62 19.06
CA PHE A 8 -28.47 12.32 20.16
C PHE A 8 -27.60 13.54 20.43
N VAL A 9 -27.82 14.16 21.56
CA VAL A 9 -26.96 15.19 22.14
C VAL A 9 -25.85 14.44 22.91
N ALA A 10 -24.62 14.50 22.44
CA ALA A 10 -23.45 14.03 23.18
C ALA A 10 -22.87 15.18 23.98
N GLY A 11 -22.94 15.04 25.31
CA GLY A 11 -22.36 16.00 26.25
C GLY A 11 -20.83 15.97 26.21
N ALA A 12 -20.25 17.16 26.18
CA ALA A 12 -18.82 17.37 26.28
C ALA A 12 -18.37 17.14 27.73
N ILE A 13 -17.51 16.15 27.95
CA ILE A 13 -16.67 16.06 29.14
C ILE A 13 -15.23 16.22 28.68
N GLY A 14 -14.59 17.33 29.13
CA GLY A 14 -13.21 17.63 28.81
C GLY A 14 -12.26 16.64 29.47
N ALA A 15 -11.52 15.91 28.65
CA ALA A 15 -10.30 15.22 29.02
C ALA A 15 -9.21 15.73 28.11
N ALA A 16 -8.04 16.04 28.65
CA ALA A 16 -6.86 16.49 27.94
C ALA A 16 -6.48 15.42 26.89
N ALA A 17 -6.80 15.70 25.63
CA ALA A 17 -6.56 14.76 24.55
C ALA A 17 -5.07 14.76 24.20
N HIS A 18 -4.39 13.67 24.54
CA HIS A 18 -3.28 13.23 23.69
C HIS A 18 -3.83 13.08 22.27
N PRO A 19 -3.14 13.56 21.22
CA PRO A 19 -3.56 13.30 19.86
C PRO A 19 -3.43 11.81 19.59
N SER A 20 -4.52 11.08 19.74
CA SER A 20 -4.55 9.67 19.42
C SER A 20 -4.67 9.54 17.91
N GLY A 21 -3.69 8.90 17.25
CA GLY A 21 -3.73 8.56 15.84
C GLY A 21 -4.89 7.64 15.45
N HIS A 22 -5.68 7.23 16.43
CA HIS A 22 -6.76 6.27 16.38
C HIS A 22 -7.90 6.61 15.41
N HIS A 23 -8.24 7.90 15.26
CA HIS A 23 -9.37 8.29 14.40
C HIS A 23 -9.15 8.07 12.89
N VAL A 24 -7.90 8.00 12.45
CA VAL A 24 -7.57 7.90 11.03
C VAL A 24 -7.81 6.48 10.50
N HIS A 25 -7.35 5.47 11.24
CA HIS A 25 -7.52 4.07 10.88
C HIS A 25 -8.99 3.64 10.92
N ARG A 26 -9.72 3.98 11.98
CA ARG A 26 -11.15 3.68 12.11
C ARG A 26 -11.97 4.17 10.92
N SER A 27 -11.72 5.39 10.47
CA SER A 27 -12.40 5.94 9.29
C SER A 27 -12.04 5.19 8.01
N ALA A 28 -10.81 4.68 7.88
CA ALA A 28 -10.39 3.90 6.73
C ALA A 28 -11.11 2.55 6.69
N HIS A 29 -11.14 1.82 7.82
CA HIS A 29 -11.79 0.51 7.90
C HIS A 29 -13.31 0.58 7.77
N LEU A 30 -13.96 1.57 8.38
CA LEU A 30 -15.41 1.78 8.21
C LEU A 30 -15.77 2.06 6.75
N LYS A 31 -14.99 2.90 6.07
CA LYS A 31 -15.20 3.18 4.64
C LYS A 31 -14.84 2.00 3.75
N GLN A 32 -13.86 1.19 4.14
CA GLN A 32 -13.54 -0.06 3.48
C GLN A 32 -14.72 -1.04 3.54
N ARG A 33 -15.41 -1.13 4.68
CA ARG A 33 -16.64 -1.92 4.83
C ARG A 33 -17.75 -1.41 3.91
N ASP A 34 -17.97 -0.10 3.88
CA ASP A 34 -18.99 0.51 3.02
C ASP A 34 -18.68 0.32 1.53
N ALA A 35 -17.38 0.36 1.14
CA ALA A 35 -16.93 0.05 -0.21
C ALA A 35 -17.16 -1.43 -0.55
N LEU A 36 -16.92 -2.36 0.37
CA LEU A 36 -17.20 -3.79 0.19
C LEU A 36 -18.70 -4.06 0.01
N GLU A 37 -19.57 -3.37 0.76
CA GLU A 37 -21.04 -3.50 0.62
C GLU A 37 -21.56 -2.83 -0.66
N PHE A 38 -21.02 -1.66 -1.03
CA PHE A 38 -21.43 -0.93 -2.23
C PHE A 38 -21.14 -1.71 -3.52
N VAL A 39 -19.97 -2.33 -3.63
CA VAL A 39 -19.59 -3.14 -4.79
C VAL A 39 -20.50 -4.37 -4.94
N LYS A 40 -20.94 -4.97 -3.84
CA LYS A 40 -21.87 -6.11 -3.86
C LYS A 40 -23.22 -5.76 -4.50
N THR A 41 -23.62 -4.49 -4.45
CA THR A 41 -24.90 -4.02 -4.98
C THR A 41 -24.82 -3.64 -6.47
N VAL A 42 -23.64 -3.27 -6.99
CA VAL A 42 -23.47 -2.76 -8.37
C VAL A 42 -23.18 -3.87 -9.39
N HIS A 43 -22.62 -5.01 -8.96
CA HIS A 43 -22.21 -6.08 -9.87
C HIS A 43 -23.31 -7.06 -10.35
N THR A 44 -24.58 -6.77 -10.07
CA THR A 44 -25.69 -7.64 -10.56
C THR A 44 -26.24 -7.26 -11.94
N THR A 45 -25.65 -6.29 -12.65
CA THR A 45 -26.07 -5.89 -14.00
C THR A 45 -24.86 -5.65 -14.90
N GLU A 46 -24.49 -6.62 -15.68
CA GLU A 46 -23.99 -6.63 -17.04
C GLU A 46 -22.91 -7.70 -17.27
N ALA A 47 -23.32 -8.75 -17.97
CA ALA A 47 -22.39 -9.70 -18.57
C ALA A 47 -22.08 -9.22 -19.99
N ALA A 48 -20.82 -9.01 -20.32
CA ALA A 48 -20.34 -8.76 -21.68
C ALA A 48 -19.38 -9.86 -22.12
N ASP A 49 -19.55 -10.31 -23.38
CA ASP A 49 -18.88 -11.42 -24.03
C ASP A 49 -17.35 -11.27 -24.19
N PRO A 50 -16.60 -12.38 -24.28
CA PRO A 50 -15.14 -12.35 -24.38
C PRO A 50 -14.66 -12.11 -25.83
N PRO A 51 -13.55 -11.39 -26.04
CA PRO A 51 -12.93 -11.22 -27.34
C PRO A 51 -11.98 -12.36 -27.73
N ALA A 52 -11.89 -12.59 -29.03
CA ALA A 52 -11.21 -13.66 -29.73
C ALA A 52 -9.66 -13.61 -29.65
N ALA A 53 -9.05 -14.80 -29.78
CA ALA A 53 -7.62 -15.03 -29.74
C ALA A 53 -6.87 -14.46 -30.95
N ALA A 54 -5.62 -13.95 -30.72
CA ALA A 54 -4.68 -13.50 -31.75
C ALA A 54 -3.61 -14.57 -32.04
N PRO A 55 -3.03 -14.61 -33.27
CA PRO A 55 -2.17 -15.68 -33.74
C PRO A 55 -0.70 -15.51 -33.35
N ALA A 56 0.03 -16.65 -33.32
CA ALA A 56 1.42 -16.78 -32.96
C ALA A 56 2.41 -16.24 -34.03
N PRO A 57 3.62 -15.78 -33.66
CA PRO A 57 4.63 -15.30 -34.60
C PRO A 57 5.55 -16.42 -35.07
N SER A 58 5.92 -16.30 -36.34
CA SER A 58 6.81 -17.19 -37.13
C SER A 58 8.29 -16.85 -36.96
N ALA A 59 9.11 -17.83 -37.31
CA ALA A 59 10.52 -18.01 -37.04
C ALA A 59 11.52 -17.00 -37.65
N SER A 60 12.70 -16.94 -37.00
CA SER A 60 13.95 -16.24 -37.35
C SER A 60 14.63 -16.71 -38.64
N PRO A 61 15.50 -15.89 -39.24
CA PRO A 61 16.66 -16.40 -39.97
C PRO A 61 18.02 -16.00 -39.39
N ALA A 62 19.01 -16.77 -39.81
CA ALA A 62 20.32 -16.96 -39.26
C ALA A 62 21.39 -15.84 -39.51
N VAL A 63 22.24 -15.80 -38.57
CA VAL A 63 23.63 -15.30 -38.35
C VAL A 63 24.52 -15.10 -39.60
N LEU A 64 25.15 -13.91 -39.67
CA LEU A 64 26.46 -13.70 -40.29
C LEU A 64 27.44 -13.19 -39.22
N LYS A 65 28.59 -13.91 -39.13
CA LYS A 65 29.72 -13.52 -38.28
C LYS A 65 30.51 -12.39 -38.93
N GLU A 66 30.69 -11.30 -38.22
CA GLU A 66 31.70 -10.29 -38.53
C GLU A 66 32.67 -10.14 -37.36
N SER A 67 33.95 -10.05 -37.71
CA SER A 67 35.10 -10.09 -36.79
C SER A 67 35.12 -8.77 -35.98
N ALA A 68 35.10 -8.89 -34.67
CA ALA A 68 35.05 -7.74 -33.74
C ALA A 68 36.48 -7.25 -33.41
N ALA A 69 36.64 -5.95 -33.51
CA ALA A 69 37.70 -5.21 -32.85
C ALA A 69 37.53 -5.24 -31.31
N PRO A 70 38.60 -5.09 -30.53
CA PRO A 70 38.51 -5.19 -29.06
C PRO A 70 37.60 -4.09 -28.52
N ALA A 71 36.56 -4.51 -27.84
CA ALA A 71 35.63 -3.61 -27.16
C ALA A 71 36.29 -2.85 -26.01
N PRO A 72 35.98 -1.56 -25.80
CA PRO A 72 36.42 -0.86 -24.60
C PRO A 72 35.86 -1.54 -23.37
N SER A 73 36.72 -1.67 -22.33
CA SER A 73 36.30 -2.22 -21.02
C SER A 73 35.00 -1.52 -20.53
N PRO A 74 34.01 -2.29 -20.07
CA PRO A 74 32.80 -1.70 -19.52
C PRO A 74 33.18 -0.82 -18.33
N SER A 75 32.84 0.46 -18.39
CA SER A 75 32.90 1.33 -17.23
C SER A 75 31.98 0.73 -16.15
N ALA A 76 32.46 0.72 -14.92
CA ALA A 76 31.65 0.30 -13.77
C ALA A 76 30.33 1.07 -13.76
N PRO A 77 29.18 0.41 -13.47
CA PRO A 77 27.91 1.10 -13.37
C PRO A 77 28.02 2.21 -12.34
N ALA A 78 27.53 3.39 -12.68
CA ALA A 78 27.46 4.52 -11.74
C ALA A 78 26.67 4.10 -10.50
N ALA A 79 27.17 4.46 -9.31
CA ALA A 79 26.45 4.18 -8.06
C ALA A 79 25.04 4.83 -8.10
N PRO A 80 24.01 4.13 -7.54
CA PRO A 80 22.66 4.65 -7.48
C PRO A 80 22.61 6.03 -6.83
N ALA A 81 21.89 6.96 -7.43
CA ALA A 81 21.75 8.33 -6.95
C ALA A 81 20.35 8.55 -6.35
N TYR A 82 20.28 9.47 -5.36
CA TYR A 82 18.99 9.92 -4.82
C TYR A 82 18.09 10.45 -5.94
N THR A 83 16.84 9.97 -5.97
CA THR A 83 15.81 10.43 -6.90
C THR A 83 14.74 11.17 -6.09
N PRO A 84 14.54 12.49 -6.32
CA PRO A 84 13.49 13.22 -5.62
C PRO A 84 12.10 12.77 -6.09
N PHE A 85 11.12 12.81 -5.18
CA PHE A 85 9.73 12.63 -5.55
C PHE A 85 9.27 13.74 -6.52
N CYS A 86 8.36 13.40 -7.43
CA CYS A 86 7.75 14.40 -8.30
C CYS A 86 7.00 15.42 -7.44
N GLY A 87 7.26 16.72 -7.65
CA GLY A 87 6.62 17.78 -6.89
C GLY A 87 7.19 18.04 -5.49
N ALA A 88 8.30 17.43 -5.11
CA ALA A 88 8.93 17.58 -3.78
C ALA A 88 9.21 19.04 -3.36
N ASN A 89 9.17 19.99 -4.30
CA ASN A 89 9.27 21.44 -4.05
C ASN A 89 7.92 22.17 -4.15
N ALA A 90 6.82 21.47 -4.39
CA ALA A 90 5.51 22.09 -4.43
C ALA A 90 5.08 22.49 -3.01
N LYS A 91 4.88 23.79 -2.77
CA LYS A 91 4.34 24.28 -1.51
C LYS A 91 2.93 23.69 -1.34
N VAL A 92 2.77 22.80 -0.39
CA VAL A 92 1.46 22.26 -0.01
C VAL A 92 0.60 23.43 0.48
N LYS A 93 -0.44 23.80 -0.26
CA LYS A 93 -1.45 24.75 0.23
C LYS A 93 -2.12 24.12 1.44
N ARG A 94 -2.27 24.87 2.53
CA ARG A 94 -3.05 24.43 3.69
C ARG A 94 -4.43 23.98 3.19
N ALA A 95 -4.71 22.70 3.33
CA ALA A 95 -5.99 22.11 3.00
C ALA A 95 -7.07 22.59 4.00
N THR A 96 -8.29 22.73 3.53
CA THR A 96 -9.46 22.97 4.39
C THR A 96 -9.80 21.69 5.15
N LEU A 97 -10.50 21.79 6.29
CA LEU A 97 -10.84 20.64 7.16
C LEU A 97 -11.51 19.48 6.41
N GLY A 98 -12.28 19.78 5.34
CA GLY A 98 -12.91 18.76 4.49
C GLY A 98 -11.95 18.07 3.51
N GLN A 99 -10.85 18.71 3.12
CA GLN A 99 -9.78 18.13 2.30
C GLN A 99 -8.79 17.32 3.16
N ILE A 100 -8.76 17.60 4.47
CA ILE A 100 -7.98 16.89 5.47
C ILE A 100 -8.52 15.47 5.72
N LEU A 101 -9.80 15.22 5.43
CA LEU A 101 -10.38 13.88 5.51
C LEU A 101 -9.83 12.98 4.40
N TYR A 102 -8.51 12.77 4.41
CA TYR A 102 -7.81 11.58 3.92
C TYR A 102 -7.40 11.49 2.45
N GLU A 103 -7.32 12.59 1.73
CA GLU A 103 -6.69 12.49 0.42
C GLU A 103 -5.18 12.23 0.56
N GLY A 104 -4.54 12.74 1.60
CA GLY A 104 -3.10 12.61 1.79
C GLY A 104 -2.31 13.13 0.60
N ASN A 105 -1.06 12.69 0.47
CA ASN A 105 -0.26 12.88 -0.71
C ASN A 105 -0.43 11.68 -1.63
N THR A 106 -1.10 11.85 -2.76
CA THR A 106 -1.29 10.84 -3.79
C THR A 106 -0.31 10.98 -4.96
N GLY A 107 0.68 11.86 -4.84
CA GLY A 107 1.61 12.19 -5.92
C GLY A 107 1.01 13.07 -7.01
N LYS A 108 -0.28 13.37 -6.97
CA LYS A 108 -1.00 14.19 -7.95
C LYS A 108 -0.77 15.70 -7.73
N ALA A 109 0.50 16.12 -7.56
CA ALA A 109 0.87 17.52 -7.54
C ALA A 109 1.00 18.07 -8.97
N SER A 110 1.11 19.39 -9.11
CA SER A 110 1.20 20.08 -10.42
C SER A 110 2.15 19.39 -11.41
N GLY A 111 1.59 18.73 -12.41
CA GLY A 111 2.34 18.03 -13.46
C GLY A 111 2.82 16.61 -13.10
N CYS A 112 2.53 16.11 -11.89
CA CYS A 112 2.89 14.77 -11.47
C CYS A 112 1.73 13.78 -11.68
N LYS A 113 2.07 12.54 -11.98
CA LYS A 113 1.06 11.46 -12.08
C LYS A 113 0.65 10.99 -10.69
N TRP A 114 -0.59 10.54 -10.55
CA TRP A 114 -1.03 9.78 -9.39
C TRP A 114 -0.09 8.60 -9.14
N GLY A 115 0.20 8.30 -7.87
CA GLY A 115 1.13 7.24 -7.47
C GLY A 115 2.61 7.67 -7.42
N SER A 116 2.99 8.86 -7.95
CA SER A 116 4.38 9.32 -7.96
C SER A 116 4.96 9.69 -6.58
N ASN A 117 4.14 9.62 -5.53
CA ASN A 117 4.54 9.72 -4.12
C ASN A 117 5.11 8.41 -3.55
N LEU A 118 5.09 7.33 -4.33
CA LEU A 118 5.65 6.02 -3.99
C LEU A 118 6.67 5.62 -5.06
N MET A 119 7.82 5.11 -4.66
CA MET A 119 8.86 4.66 -5.59
C MET A 119 9.56 3.40 -5.07
N VAL A 120 9.91 2.49 -5.98
CA VAL A 120 10.90 1.45 -5.69
C VAL A 120 12.29 2.05 -5.92
N VAL A 121 13.19 1.90 -4.95
CA VAL A 121 14.55 2.40 -5.02
C VAL A 121 15.55 1.28 -4.76
N ASP A 122 16.80 1.52 -5.12
CA ASP A 122 17.89 0.61 -4.74
C ASP A 122 18.10 0.64 -3.22
N ASN A 123 18.30 -0.53 -2.61
CA ASN A 123 18.46 -0.67 -1.17
C ASN A 123 19.65 0.16 -0.62
N SER A 124 20.68 0.35 -1.44
CA SER A 124 21.90 1.10 -1.04
C SER A 124 21.68 2.61 -0.87
N ILE A 125 20.53 3.12 -1.29
CA ILE A 125 20.18 4.54 -1.12
C ILE A 125 18.95 4.75 -0.24
N ALA A 126 18.47 3.70 0.42
CA ALA A 126 17.30 3.77 1.32
C ALA A 126 17.46 4.82 2.43
N ASP A 127 18.67 4.95 2.97
CA ASP A 127 19.04 5.92 4.00
C ASP A 127 18.92 7.39 3.59
N LYS A 128 18.79 7.66 2.29
CA LYS A 128 18.57 9.02 1.75
C LYS A 128 17.12 9.47 1.82
N TYR A 129 16.21 8.60 2.24
CA TYR A 129 14.78 8.87 2.33
C TYR A 129 14.29 8.81 3.78
N ASP A 130 13.34 9.67 4.11
CA ASP A 130 12.79 9.78 5.46
C ASP A 130 11.71 8.73 5.78
N ARG A 131 11.10 8.12 4.76
CA ARG A 131 10.01 7.15 4.90
C ARG A 131 10.28 5.96 4.01
N VAL A 132 10.69 4.88 4.63
CA VAL A 132 11.24 3.69 4.01
C VAL A 132 10.44 2.46 4.41
N MET A 133 10.14 1.61 3.46
CA MET A 133 9.47 0.32 3.63
C MET A 133 10.30 -0.76 2.93
N THR A 134 10.92 -1.64 3.69
CA THR A 134 11.83 -2.66 3.20
C THR A 134 11.13 -4.02 3.20
N TYR A 135 10.90 -4.58 2.02
CA TYR A 135 10.21 -5.87 1.82
C TYR A 135 11.23 -6.98 1.63
N THR A 136 11.31 -7.91 2.58
CA THR A 136 12.20 -9.08 2.51
C THR A 136 11.39 -10.36 2.36
N ASN A 137 11.73 -11.14 1.33
CA ASN A 137 11.11 -12.44 1.09
C ASN A 137 11.91 -13.53 1.79
N HIS A 138 11.31 -14.15 2.82
CA HIS A 138 11.89 -15.27 3.59
C HIS A 138 11.39 -16.63 3.12
N ASP A 139 10.54 -16.68 2.10
CA ASP A 139 10.00 -17.92 1.54
C ASP A 139 10.89 -18.45 0.39
N SER A 140 10.59 -19.64 -0.05
CA SER A 140 11.25 -20.34 -1.17
C SER A 140 10.65 -20.01 -2.55
N VAL A 141 9.53 -19.28 -2.59
CA VAL A 141 8.86 -18.84 -3.82
C VAL A 141 8.89 -17.31 -3.95
N PRO A 142 8.85 -16.77 -5.17
CA PRO A 142 8.78 -15.32 -5.33
C PRO A 142 7.45 -14.76 -4.79
N TYR A 143 7.48 -13.53 -4.29
CA TYR A 143 6.29 -12.79 -3.89
C TYR A 143 6.02 -11.67 -4.88
N GLN A 144 4.76 -11.49 -5.25
CA GLN A 144 4.29 -10.26 -5.89
C GLN A 144 3.95 -9.25 -4.80
N VAL A 145 4.30 -7.99 -5.03
CA VAL A 145 3.93 -6.85 -4.19
C VAL A 145 3.31 -5.78 -5.07
N ILE A 146 2.14 -5.29 -4.68
CA ILE A 146 1.46 -4.17 -5.34
C ILE A 146 1.17 -3.11 -4.29
N CYS A 147 1.68 -1.88 -4.51
CA CYS A 147 1.43 -0.75 -3.63
C CYS A 147 0.62 0.34 -4.34
N ALA A 148 -0.38 0.86 -3.65
CA ALA A 148 -1.23 1.93 -4.16
C ALA A 148 -1.66 2.88 -3.04
N ASN A 149 -2.00 4.11 -3.40
CA ASN A 149 -2.64 5.04 -2.48
C ASN A 149 -4.06 4.56 -2.16
N LYS A 150 -4.56 4.86 -0.95
CA LYS A 150 -5.94 4.53 -0.55
C LYS A 150 -6.99 5.34 -1.30
N ILE A 151 -6.62 6.54 -1.76
CA ILE A 151 -7.48 7.40 -2.58
C ILE A 151 -7.06 7.25 -4.03
N GLY A 152 -7.98 6.87 -4.89
CA GLY A 152 -7.78 6.67 -6.31
C GLY A 152 -7.51 7.97 -7.08
N PRO A 153 -7.14 7.86 -8.37
CA PRO A 153 -6.86 9.03 -9.21
C PRO A 153 -8.08 9.91 -9.46
N ASP A 154 -9.27 9.39 -9.27
CA ASP A 154 -10.57 10.06 -9.34
C ASP A 154 -10.98 10.75 -8.02
N GLY A 155 -10.19 10.57 -6.95
CA GLY A 155 -10.48 11.06 -5.60
C GLY A 155 -11.41 10.16 -4.80
N ALA A 156 -11.81 9.01 -5.33
CA ALA A 156 -12.62 8.04 -4.59
C ALA A 156 -11.76 7.18 -3.66
N MET A 157 -12.34 6.69 -2.57
CA MET A 157 -11.69 5.72 -1.71
C MET A 157 -11.79 4.33 -2.32
N THR A 158 -10.75 3.95 -3.04
CA THR A 158 -10.66 2.68 -3.77
C THR A 158 -9.35 1.94 -3.46
N PRO A 159 -9.10 1.59 -2.17
CA PRO A 159 -7.85 0.93 -1.81
C PRO A 159 -7.75 -0.42 -2.52
N MET A 160 -6.60 -0.64 -3.14
CA MET A 160 -6.23 -1.92 -3.77
C MET A 160 -7.16 -2.41 -4.90
N PHE A 161 -7.93 -1.52 -5.53
CA PHE A 161 -8.47 -1.80 -6.86
C PHE A 161 -7.39 -1.53 -7.92
N PRO A 162 -7.30 -2.39 -8.96
CA PRO A 162 -6.35 -2.18 -10.05
C PRO A 162 -6.46 -0.77 -10.64
N THR A 163 -5.35 -0.05 -10.68
CA THR A 163 -5.32 1.36 -11.04
C THR A 163 -3.99 1.72 -11.72
N ASP A 164 -4.04 2.52 -12.77
CA ASP A 164 -2.82 3.02 -13.41
C ASP A 164 -2.00 3.89 -12.44
N GLY A 165 -0.70 3.59 -12.32
CA GLY A 165 0.24 4.28 -11.45
C GLY A 165 0.49 3.58 -10.11
N GLU A 166 -0.10 2.40 -9.88
CA GLU A 166 0.30 1.52 -8.80
C GLU A 166 1.75 1.01 -9.00
N LEU A 167 2.47 0.78 -7.91
CA LEU A 167 3.73 0.06 -7.97
C LEU A 167 3.45 -1.44 -8.01
N ASN A 168 4.03 -2.15 -8.98
CA ASN A 168 3.92 -3.60 -9.08
C ASN A 168 5.33 -4.18 -9.30
N PHE A 169 5.78 -5.02 -8.39
CA PHE A 169 7.10 -5.63 -8.45
C PHE A 169 7.12 -7.02 -7.80
N SER A 170 8.14 -7.79 -8.14
CA SER A 170 8.38 -9.10 -7.55
C SER A 170 9.60 -9.08 -6.66
N VAL A 171 9.56 -9.87 -5.57
CA VAL A 171 10.67 -10.09 -4.65
C VAL A 171 11.01 -11.57 -4.65
N ALA A 172 12.15 -11.91 -5.24
CA ALA A 172 12.61 -13.30 -5.32
C ALA A 172 12.98 -13.86 -3.92
N PRO A 173 13.03 -15.18 -3.75
CA PRO A 173 13.47 -15.81 -2.51
C PRO A 173 14.78 -15.22 -1.96
N GLY A 174 14.80 -14.86 -0.68
CA GLY A 174 15.96 -14.27 -0.01
C GLY A 174 16.30 -12.83 -0.45
N GLN A 175 15.53 -12.23 -1.33
CA GLN A 175 15.76 -10.86 -1.81
C GLN A 175 15.00 -9.83 -0.97
N THR A 176 15.53 -8.63 -1.04
CA THR A 176 14.92 -7.43 -0.44
C THR A 176 14.69 -6.37 -1.51
N LYS A 177 13.54 -5.71 -1.44
CA LYS A 177 13.19 -4.52 -2.23
C LYS A 177 12.75 -3.39 -1.32
N THR A 178 13.14 -2.18 -1.66
CA THR A 178 12.79 -0.99 -0.88
C THR A 178 11.79 -0.11 -1.64
N VAL A 179 10.68 0.17 -0.97
CA VAL A 179 9.72 1.21 -1.36
C VAL A 179 9.95 2.42 -0.47
N VAL A 180 9.95 3.59 -1.06
CA VAL A 180 9.98 4.86 -0.32
C VAL A 180 8.72 5.65 -0.59
N ALA A 181 8.27 6.38 0.42
CA ALA A 181 7.07 7.19 0.34
C ALA A 181 7.38 8.66 0.63
N ASP A 182 6.73 9.56 -0.09
CA ASP A 182 6.78 11.00 0.22
C ASP A 182 5.97 11.31 1.48
N ILE A 183 6.18 12.48 2.04
CA ILE A 183 5.47 12.91 3.26
C ILE A 183 3.96 12.91 3.04
N ASN A 184 3.21 12.55 4.09
CA ASN A 184 1.74 12.53 4.09
C ASN A 184 1.14 11.51 3.09
N SER A 185 1.88 10.45 2.77
CA SER A 185 1.39 9.34 1.95
C SER A 185 0.61 8.35 2.77
N GLN A 186 -0.55 7.94 2.24
CA GLN A 186 -1.43 6.96 2.85
C GLN A 186 -1.82 5.93 1.80
N GLY A 187 -1.63 4.68 2.10
CA GLY A 187 -1.87 3.63 1.12
C GLY A 187 -1.73 2.23 1.68
N THR A 188 -1.65 1.30 0.77
CA THR A 188 -1.57 -0.11 1.07
C THR A 188 -0.61 -0.78 0.09
N CYS A 189 0.20 -1.70 0.60
CA CYS A 189 0.93 -2.65 -0.22
C CYS A 189 0.39 -4.06 0.04
N ALA A 190 -0.29 -4.66 -0.91
CA ALA A 190 -0.67 -6.07 -0.84
C ALA A 190 0.48 -6.96 -1.29
N PHE A 191 0.61 -8.14 -0.70
CA PHE A 191 1.52 -9.16 -1.19
C PHE A 191 0.97 -10.58 -1.07
N ALA A 192 1.42 -11.45 -1.96
CA ALA A 192 1.16 -12.89 -1.93
C ALA A 192 2.26 -13.68 -2.66
N PRO A 193 2.41 -14.99 -2.36
CA PRO A 193 3.28 -15.88 -3.13
C PRO A 193 2.85 -15.93 -4.60
N ASN A 194 3.80 -15.79 -5.50
CA ASN A 194 3.67 -15.82 -6.96
C ASN A 194 2.80 -14.68 -7.51
N GLU A 195 1.50 -14.67 -7.26
CA GLU A 195 0.55 -13.68 -7.75
C GLU A 195 -0.47 -13.34 -6.64
N ILE A 196 -0.80 -12.06 -6.54
CA ILE A 196 -1.82 -11.60 -5.59
C ILE A 196 -3.20 -11.96 -6.12
N PRO A 197 -3.99 -12.77 -5.38
CA PRO A 197 -5.34 -13.11 -5.79
C PRO A 197 -6.22 -11.86 -5.79
N LYS A 198 -7.19 -11.84 -6.70
CA LYS A 198 -8.27 -10.84 -6.71
C LYS A 198 -9.49 -11.39 -6.00
N ALA A 199 -10.07 -10.58 -5.15
CA ALA A 199 -11.36 -10.85 -4.55
C ALA A 199 -12.48 -10.74 -5.57
N GLU A 200 -13.66 -11.28 -5.25
CA GLU A 200 -14.85 -11.23 -6.13
C GLU A 200 -15.24 -9.79 -6.52
N ASN A 201 -14.99 -8.83 -5.64
CA ASN A 201 -15.23 -7.41 -5.91
C ASN A 201 -14.15 -6.74 -6.78
N GLY A 202 -13.10 -7.47 -7.18
CA GLY A 202 -12.01 -6.99 -8.02
C GLY A 202 -10.81 -6.42 -7.27
N GLN A 203 -10.84 -6.28 -5.93
CA GLN A 203 -9.69 -5.83 -5.15
C GLN A 203 -8.57 -6.87 -5.15
N TYR A 204 -7.32 -6.41 -5.12
CA TYR A 204 -6.19 -7.26 -4.75
C TYR A 204 -6.36 -7.71 -3.30
N ALA A 205 -6.28 -9.02 -3.06
CA ALA A 205 -6.34 -9.63 -1.75
C ALA A 205 -4.93 -10.04 -1.28
N GLY A 206 -4.79 -11.08 -0.46
CA GLY A 206 -3.51 -11.47 0.14
C GLY A 206 -3.32 -10.78 1.49
N LEU A 207 -2.09 -10.56 1.92
CA LEU A 207 -1.80 -9.77 3.12
C LEU A 207 -1.52 -8.33 2.72
N TRP A 208 -2.22 -7.41 3.36
CA TRP A 208 -2.01 -5.99 3.18
C TRP A 208 -1.09 -5.44 4.28
N ILE A 209 -0.16 -4.59 3.88
CA ILE A 209 0.51 -3.65 4.78
C ILE A 209 -0.14 -2.30 4.53
N GLU A 210 -1.02 -1.90 5.41
CA GLU A 210 -1.61 -0.57 5.39
C GLU A 210 -0.63 0.40 6.02
N PHE A 211 -0.44 1.58 5.43
CA PHE A 211 0.50 2.57 5.93
C PHE A 211 -0.07 3.98 5.84
N ASP A 212 0.32 4.77 6.83
CA ASP A 212 0.07 6.21 6.91
C ASP A 212 1.35 6.87 7.43
N VAL A 213 2.09 7.57 6.56
CA VAL A 213 3.44 8.03 6.90
C VAL A 213 3.58 9.55 6.82
N GLY A 214 4.04 10.13 7.94
CA GLY A 214 4.22 11.57 8.07
C GLY A 214 2.91 12.33 7.92
N ASN A 215 1.83 11.84 8.49
CA ASN A 215 0.47 12.38 8.35
C ASN A 215 0.37 13.80 8.90
N THR A 216 0.27 14.77 8.01
CA THR A 216 0.22 16.20 8.39
C THR A 216 -1.07 16.58 9.11
N SER A 217 -2.17 15.84 8.90
CA SER A 217 -3.43 16.03 9.62
C SER A 217 -3.38 15.46 11.04
N ASN A 218 -2.42 14.56 11.32
CA ASN A 218 -2.18 13.93 12.60
C ASN A 218 -0.83 14.33 13.20
N GLY A 219 -0.45 15.59 13.08
CA GLY A 219 0.76 16.14 13.70
C GLY A 219 2.08 15.50 13.21
N GLY A 220 2.10 14.86 12.05
CA GLY A 220 3.27 14.19 11.50
C GLY A 220 3.47 12.75 11.99
N TRP A 221 2.50 12.17 12.70
CA TRP A 221 2.56 10.76 13.09
C TRP A 221 2.59 9.84 11.90
N SER A 222 3.12 8.64 12.13
CA SER A 222 3.11 7.55 11.15
C SER A 222 2.53 6.30 11.79
N GLY A 223 2.01 5.40 10.95
CA GLY A 223 1.49 4.11 11.37
C GLY A 223 1.58 3.09 10.26
N ALA A 224 1.56 1.83 10.65
CA ALA A 224 1.42 0.71 9.72
C ALA A 224 0.86 -0.52 10.44
N ASP A 225 0.15 -1.36 9.69
CA ASP A 225 -0.38 -2.62 10.19
C ASP A 225 -0.44 -3.70 9.12
N CYS A 226 -0.55 -4.94 9.57
CA CYS A 226 -0.96 -6.07 8.76
C CYS A 226 -2.48 -6.17 8.75
N SER A 227 -3.08 -6.29 7.57
CA SER A 227 -4.53 -6.47 7.41
C SER A 227 -4.86 -7.62 6.48
N ALA A 228 -5.63 -8.58 6.98
CA ALA A 228 -6.16 -9.70 6.21
C ALA A 228 -7.67 -9.56 5.94
N LEU A 229 -8.27 -8.40 6.21
CA LEU A 229 -9.72 -8.19 6.17
C LEU A 229 -10.32 -8.62 4.83
N VAL A 230 -9.77 -8.16 3.71
CA VAL A 230 -10.30 -8.49 2.37
C VAL A 230 -10.11 -9.96 2.06
N ALA A 231 -8.91 -10.52 2.25
CA ALA A 231 -8.67 -11.93 1.95
C ALA A 231 -9.58 -12.83 2.79
N GLN A 232 -9.72 -12.58 4.08
CA GLN A 232 -10.56 -13.37 4.97
C GLN A 232 -12.06 -13.18 4.74
N HIS A 233 -12.48 -11.96 4.33
CA HIS A 233 -13.88 -11.71 3.98
C HIS A 233 -14.33 -12.60 2.82
N TYR A 234 -13.48 -12.74 1.80
CA TYR A 234 -13.75 -13.53 0.60
C TYR A 234 -13.25 -14.99 0.68
N GLY A 235 -12.74 -15.43 1.83
CA GLY A 235 -12.22 -16.79 2.01
C GLY A 235 -10.99 -17.12 1.16
N LEU A 236 -10.18 -16.13 0.86
CA LEU A 236 -8.96 -16.26 0.08
C LEU A 236 -7.75 -16.56 0.99
N PRO A 237 -6.67 -17.17 0.45
CA PRO A 237 -5.46 -17.42 1.20
C PRO A 237 -4.85 -16.14 1.79
N VAL A 238 -4.43 -16.23 3.07
CA VAL A 238 -3.72 -15.16 3.77
C VAL A 238 -2.27 -15.60 3.95
N PRO A 239 -1.31 -14.94 3.31
CA PRO A 239 0.10 -15.20 3.55
C PRO A 239 0.52 -14.81 4.97
N THR A 240 1.52 -15.49 5.50
CA THR A 240 2.22 -15.08 6.72
C THR A 240 3.11 -13.86 6.43
N GLY A 241 3.22 -12.96 7.39
CA GLY A 241 4.11 -11.81 7.28
C GLY A 241 4.01 -10.85 8.44
N SER A 242 4.83 -9.83 8.43
CA SER A 242 4.84 -8.80 9.47
C SER A 242 5.26 -7.46 8.92
N VAL A 243 4.91 -6.40 9.66
CA VAL A 243 5.53 -5.09 9.56
C VAL A 243 6.04 -4.67 10.94
N CYS A 244 7.30 -4.28 11.00
CA CYS A 244 7.97 -3.85 12.23
C CYS A 244 8.57 -2.45 12.06
N ASN A 245 8.65 -1.70 13.14
CA ASN A 245 9.48 -0.52 13.16
C ASN A 245 10.97 -0.96 13.24
N PHE A 246 11.78 -0.52 12.27
CA PHE A 246 13.16 -0.94 12.07
C PHE A 246 13.98 -0.95 13.38
N GLY A 247 14.69 -2.03 13.62
CA GLY A 247 15.56 -2.20 14.78
C GLY A 247 14.83 -2.32 16.11
N THR A 248 13.53 -2.57 16.13
CA THR A 248 12.73 -2.76 17.35
C THR A 248 11.92 -4.05 17.29
N THR A 249 11.28 -4.41 18.41
CA THR A 249 10.31 -5.51 18.50
C THR A 249 8.85 -5.02 18.40
N TYR A 250 8.63 -3.75 18.04
CA TYR A 250 7.28 -3.22 17.89
C TYR A 250 6.79 -3.53 16.48
N CYS A 251 5.90 -4.49 16.39
CA CYS A 251 5.44 -5.09 15.15
C CYS A 251 3.92 -5.29 15.12
N SER A 252 3.44 -5.51 13.91
CA SER A 252 2.13 -6.09 13.58
C SER A 252 2.39 -7.36 12.78
N HIS A 253 1.78 -8.49 13.16
CA HIS A 253 2.05 -9.80 12.57
C HIS A 253 0.79 -10.47 12.06
N MET A 254 0.91 -11.11 10.90
CA MET A 254 -0.03 -12.11 10.42
C MET A 254 0.61 -13.49 10.52
N LEU A 255 0.09 -14.29 11.46
CA LEU A 255 0.60 -15.60 11.80
C LEU A 255 0.06 -16.68 10.84
N PRO A 256 0.66 -17.89 10.83
CA PRO A 256 0.12 -19.03 10.09
C PRO A 256 -1.35 -19.30 10.44
N GLY A 257 -2.16 -19.58 9.42
CA GLY A 257 -3.60 -19.76 9.58
C GLY A 257 -4.42 -18.48 9.62
N GLY A 258 -3.79 -17.31 9.39
CA GLY A 258 -4.47 -16.02 9.30
C GLY A 258 -4.86 -15.43 10.65
N THR A 259 -4.18 -15.82 11.73
CA THR A 259 -4.36 -15.22 13.06
C THR A 259 -3.52 -13.95 13.14
N GLY A 260 -4.11 -12.84 13.59
CA GLY A 260 -3.42 -11.57 13.78
C GLY A 260 -2.85 -11.42 15.19
N ASP A 261 -1.65 -10.86 15.30
CA ASP A 261 -1.11 -10.27 16.52
C ASP A 261 -0.81 -8.81 16.25
N ASN A 262 -1.53 -7.91 16.92
CA ASN A 262 -1.53 -6.47 16.61
C ASN A 262 -1.82 -6.18 15.12
N ALA A 263 -2.73 -6.93 14.51
CA ALA A 263 -3.06 -6.93 13.09
C ALA A 263 -4.57 -7.06 12.88
N TYR A 264 -5.08 -6.53 11.77
CA TYR A 264 -6.50 -6.59 11.43
C TYR A 264 -6.89 -7.92 10.81
N THR A 265 -7.90 -8.57 11.39
CA THR A 265 -8.49 -9.81 10.91
C THR A 265 -10.00 -9.69 10.83
N LYS A 266 -10.67 -10.64 10.16
CA LYS A 266 -12.13 -10.65 9.99
C LYS A 266 -12.86 -10.48 11.32
N GLY A 267 -13.79 -9.55 11.36
CA GLY A 267 -14.56 -9.16 12.55
C GLY A 267 -13.98 -7.94 13.27
N MET A 268 -12.81 -7.43 12.82
CA MET A 268 -12.17 -6.24 13.40
C MET A 268 -12.36 -4.98 12.54
N GLU A 269 -13.31 -4.99 11.60
CA GLU A 269 -13.54 -3.89 10.65
C GLU A 269 -13.91 -2.55 11.32
N ALA A 270 -14.41 -2.61 12.55
CA ALA A 270 -14.76 -1.45 13.36
C ALA A 270 -13.73 -1.08 14.43
N GLU A 271 -12.67 -1.90 14.58
CA GLU A 271 -11.63 -1.65 15.57
C GLU A 271 -10.73 -0.50 15.15
N ASP A 272 -10.04 0.08 16.13
CA ASP A 272 -9.14 1.22 15.96
C ASP A 272 -7.87 1.02 16.77
N GLY A 273 -6.75 1.60 16.30
CA GLY A 273 -5.49 1.61 17.03
C GLY A 273 -4.69 0.31 16.98
N VAL A 274 -5.08 -0.64 16.13
CA VAL A 274 -4.31 -1.86 15.86
C VAL A 274 -3.11 -1.51 14.98
N GLY A 275 -1.97 -2.16 15.19
CA GLY A 275 -0.74 -1.91 14.44
C GLY A 275 0.24 -0.97 15.14
N LEU A 276 1.15 -0.42 14.37
CA LEU A 276 2.19 0.49 14.82
C LEU A 276 1.68 1.92 14.85
N ASN A 277 1.93 2.61 15.98
CA ASN A 277 1.66 4.03 16.14
C ASN A 277 2.97 4.75 16.48
N LEU A 278 3.53 5.48 15.54
CA LEU A 278 4.87 6.06 15.61
C LEU A 278 4.79 7.59 15.62
N ASN A 279 5.21 8.20 16.74
CA ASN A 279 5.26 9.67 16.85
C ASN A 279 6.50 10.21 16.11
N SER A 280 6.51 9.99 14.78
CA SER A 280 7.60 10.44 13.92
C SER A 280 7.11 10.61 12.49
N PRO A 281 7.49 11.69 11.79
CA PRO A 281 7.30 11.82 10.35
C PRO A 281 8.37 11.06 9.54
N LYS A 282 9.38 10.52 10.20
CA LYS A 282 10.44 9.70 9.61
C LYS A 282 10.30 8.29 10.15
N VAL A 283 10.21 7.34 9.25
CA VAL A 283 10.03 5.93 9.61
C VAL A 283 10.81 5.03 8.67
N HIS A 284 11.29 3.93 9.23
CA HIS A 284 11.76 2.80 8.47
C HIS A 284 10.98 1.57 8.93
N LEU A 285 10.17 1.02 8.05
CA LEU A 285 9.35 -0.16 8.28
C LEU A 285 10.03 -1.36 7.63
N GLU A 286 10.20 -2.43 8.39
CA GLU A 286 10.66 -3.72 7.89
C GLU A 286 9.48 -4.65 7.69
N ILE A 287 9.29 -5.09 6.46
CA ILE A 287 8.22 -6.00 6.08
C ILE A 287 8.83 -7.36 5.77
N SER A 288 8.45 -8.38 6.54
CA SER A 288 8.78 -9.78 6.30
C SER A 288 7.65 -10.47 5.56
N MET A 289 7.96 -11.19 4.48
CA MET A 289 7.02 -11.96 3.69
C MET A 289 7.36 -13.44 3.79
N GLY A 290 6.35 -14.28 4.07
CA GLY A 290 6.52 -15.72 4.26
C GLY A 290 6.69 -16.06 5.74
N GLN A 291 7.90 -16.32 6.17
CA GLN A 291 8.24 -16.55 7.59
C GLN A 291 8.80 -15.27 8.21
N TYR A 292 8.77 -15.18 9.52
CA TYR A 292 9.32 -14.06 10.30
C TYR A 292 10.18 -14.59 11.44
#